data_45087be979a5ea272bd332691677a41e
#
_entry.id   45087be979a5ea272bd332691677a41e
#
_cell.length_a   1.000
_cell.length_b   1.000
_cell.length_c   1.000
_cell.angle_alpha   90.00
_cell.angle_beta   90.00
_cell.angle_gamma   90.00
#
_symmetry.space_group_name_H-M   'P 1'
#
loop_
_entity.id
_entity.type
_entity.pdbx_description
1 polymer ?
#
loop_
_entity_poly.entity_id
_entity_poly.type
_entity_poly.pdbx_seq_one_letter_code
_entity_poly.pdbx_strand_id
1 'polypeptide(L)'
;MNLTVEYQPITELFRNAHTEGRHFLYEFEVYNLLSLSGSETPPKCSFIPRNAKPMEEEIMSLPGEKAVLKIISPTIVHKTEVGGVRIVPKTPDKVRSAVRRMLSEVPERYAEWIERCPASAPESYKGLA
;
A
#
# COMPACT_ATOMS: atom_id res chain seq x y z
N MET A 1 -11.37 15.89 -27.60
CA MET A 1 -10.38 15.46 -26.59
C MET A 1 -9.79 14.11 -27.00
N ASN A 2 -8.49 14.06 -27.18
CA ASN A 2 -7.84 12.81 -27.53
C ASN A 2 -7.39 12.09 -26.26
N LEU A 3 -7.83 10.83 -26.12
CA LEU A 3 -7.35 9.98 -25.05
C LEU A 3 -6.01 9.36 -25.50
N THR A 4 -4.99 9.59 -24.70
CA THR A 4 -3.68 8.99 -24.95
C THR A 4 -3.48 7.86 -23.95
N VAL A 5 -3.27 6.64 -24.44
CA VAL A 5 -2.99 5.48 -23.61
C VAL A 5 -1.50 5.15 -23.73
N GLU A 6 -0.80 5.14 -22.63
CA GLU A 6 0.62 4.81 -22.59
C GLU A 6 0.80 3.34 -22.28
N TYR A 7 1.04 2.55 -23.34
CA TYR A 7 1.12 1.08 -23.21
C TYR A 7 2.41 0.59 -22.55
N GLN A 8 3.53 1.27 -22.78
CA GLN A 8 4.81 0.81 -22.26
C GLN A 8 4.89 0.86 -20.73
N PRO A 9 4.54 1.99 -20.07
CA PRO A 9 4.49 2.03 -18.61
C PRO A 9 3.46 1.06 -18.02
N ILE A 10 2.33 0.84 -18.71
CA ILE A 10 1.33 -0.14 -18.29
C ILE A 10 1.91 -1.55 -18.31
N THR A 11 2.61 -1.90 -19.38
CA THR A 11 3.28 -3.20 -19.49
C THR A 11 4.29 -3.40 -18.38
N GLU A 12 5.01 -2.35 -17.99
CA GLU A 12 5.98 -2.42 -16.90
C GLU A 12 5.34 -2.69 -15.54
N LEU A 13 4.14 -2.14 -15.28
CA LEU A 13 3.40 -2.43 -14.04
C LEU A 13 3.14 -3.92 -13.90
N PHE A 14 2.67 -4.56 -14.95
CA PHE A 14 2.41 -6.00 -14.92
C PHE A 14 3.69 -6.82 -14.86
N ARG A 15 4.73 -6.38 -15.54
CA ARG A 15 6.04 -7.04 -15.51
C ARG A 15 6.63 -7.01 -14.11
N ASN A 16 6.55 -5.88 -13.43
CA ASN A 16 7.07 -5.75 -12.06
C ASN A 16 6.33 -6.68 -11.10
N ALA A 17 5.00 -6.76 -11.21
CA ALA A 17 4.22 -7.69 -10.41
C ALA A 17 4.62 -9.14 -10.70
N HIS A 18 4.77 -9.50 -11.96
CA HIS A 18 5.18 -10.84 -12.37
C HIS A 18 6.57 -11.19 -11.86
N THR A 19 7.53 -10.24 -11.92
CA THR A 19 8.89 -10.43 -11.42
C THR A 19 8.91 -10.74 -9.92
N GLU A 20 7.98 -10.16 -9.16
CA GLU A 20 7.81 -10.43 -7.74
C GLU A 20 7.00 -11.69 -7.46
N GLY A 21 6.54 -12.40 -8.48
CA GLY A 21 5.70 -13.58 -8.35
C GLY A 21 4.26 -13.29 -7.97
N ARG A 22 3.81 -12.07 -8.16
CA ARG A 22 2.43 -11.68 -7.86
C ARG A 22 1.52 -11.92 -9.07
N HIS A 23 0.29 -12.35 -8.80
CA HIS A 23 -0.77 -12.49 -9.79
C HIS A 23 -1.81 -11.36 -9.69
N PHE A 24 -1.49 -10.30 -8.94
CA PHE A 24 -2.37 -9.15 -8.71
C PHE A 24 -1.54 -7.88 -8.62
N LEU A 25 -2.19 -6.74 -8.80
CA LEU A 25 -1.59 -5.42 -8.60
C LEU A 25 -1.96 -4.91 -7.21
N TYR A 26 -1.03 -4.18 -6.58
CA TYR A 26 -1.35 -3.44 -5.37
C TYR A 26 -2.26 -2.25 -5.69
N GLU A 27 -2.94 -1.73 -4.68
CA GLU A 27 -3.87 -0.61 -4.84
C GLU A 27 -3.22 0.60 -5.51
N PHE A 28 -2.01 0.99 -5.08
CA PHE A 28 -1.32 2.12 -5.70
C PHE A 28 -0.95 1.86 -7.17
N GLU A 29 -0.68 0.61 -7.52
CA GLU A 29 -0.40 0.23 -8.90
C GLU A 29 -1.65 0.31 -9.76
N VAL A 30 -2.82 -0.07 -9.20
CA VAL A 30 -4.10 0.07 -9.87
C VAL A 30 -4.41 1.55 -10.13
N TYR A 31 -4.15 2.42 -9.17
CA TYR A 31 -4.34 3.87 -9.34
C TYR A 31 -3.43 4.41 -10.44
N ASN A 32 -2.18 3.95 -10.50
CA ASN A 32 -1.25 4.32 -11.54
C ASN A 32 -1.74 3.84 -12.92
N LEU A 33 -2.24 2.61 -12.99
CA LEU A 33 -2.81 2.05 -14.20
C LEU A 33 -3.99 2.90 -14.71
N LEU A 34 -4.90 3.30 -13.83
CA LEU A 34 -6.05 4.14 -14.18
C LEU A 34 -5.59 5.50 -14.70
N SER A 35 -4.59 6.09 -14.08
CA SER A 35 -4.01 7.35 -14.53
C SER A 35 -3.38 7.21 -15.92
N LEU A 36 -2.60 6.15 -16.15
CA LEU A 36 -1.92 5.92 -17.42
C LEU A 36 -2.90 5.60 -18.55
N SER A 37 -4.03 4.97 -18.24
CA SER A 37 -5.04 4.67 -19.26
C SER A 37 -5.81 5.91 -19.71
N GLY A 38 -5.75 7.02 -18.95
CA GLY A 38 -6.43 8.26 -19.27
C GLY A 38 -7.93 8.22 -19.07
N SER A 39 -8.49 7.13 -18.52
CA SER A 39 -9.93 6.96 -18.40
C SER A 39 -10.52 7.59 -17.14
N GLU A 40 -9.76 7.66 -16.07
CA GLU A 40 -10.20 8.19 -14.77
C GLU A 40 -9.07 8.91 -14.06
N THR A 41 -9.46 9.82 -13.15
CA THR A 41 -8.52 10.45 -12.22
C THR A 41 -8.62 9.72 -10.88
N PRO A 42 -7.68 8.85 -10.51
CA PRO A 42 -7.75 8.11 -9.26
C PRO A 42 -7.45 9.01 -8.06
N PRO A 43 -7.75 8.57 -6.84
CA PRO A 43 -7.30 9.24 -5.63
C PRO A 43 -5.78 9.40 -5.63
N LYS A 44 -5.33 10.55 -5.13
CA LYS A 44 -3.89 10.80 -5.03
C LYS A 44 -3.30 9.94 -3.92
N CYS A 45 -2.26 9.21 -4.23
CA CYS A 45 -1.55 8.38 -3.26
C CYS A 45 -0.05 8.41 -3.52
N SER A 46 0.70 8.07 -2.49
CA SER A 46 2.14 7.98 -2.55
C SER A 46 2.57 6.65 -1.94
N PHE A 47 3.46 5.93 -2.61
CA PHE A 47 4.02 4.69 -2.10
C PHE A 47 5.31 4.99 -1.35
N ILE A 48 5.41 4.47 -0.12
CA ILE A 48 6.59 4.66 0.72
C ILE A 48 7.23 3.30 0.95
N PRO A 49 8.43 3.06 0.41
CA PRO A 49 9.16 1.83 0.67
C PRO A 49 9.44 1.65 2.17
N ARG A 50 9.50 0.40 2.62
CA ARG A 50 9.68 0.04 4.03
C ARG A 50 10.87 0.75 4.71
N ASN A 51 11.96 0.92 4.00
CA ASN A 51 13.19 1.50 4.53
C ASN A 51 13.32 2.99 4.28
N ALA A 52 12.29 3.62 3.72
CA ALA A 52 12.28 5.05 3.44
C ALA A 52 11.44 5.80 4.47
N LYS A 53 11.79 7.07 4.71
CA LYS A 53 10.95 7.95 5.51
C LYS A 53 10.04 8.73 4.58
N PRO A 54 8.76 8.93 4.95
CA PRO A 54 7.89 9.81 4.18
C PRO A 54 8.47 11.23 4.15
N MET A 55 8.57 11.80 2.97
CA MET A 55 9.06 13.17 2.81
C MET A 55 7.92 14.16 3.08
N GLU A 56 8.26 15.29 3.68
CA GLU A 56 7.27 16.33 3.97
C GLU A 56 6.49 16.75 2.73
N GLU A 57 7.18 16.93 1.61
CA GLU A 57 6.55 17.29 0.34
C GLU A 57 5.51 16.28 -0.10
N GLU A 58 5.81 14.99 0.01
CA GLU A 58 4.87 13.93 -0.33
C GLU A 58 3.63 13.96 0.54
N ILE A 59 3.82 14.14 1.85
CA ILE A 59 2.73 14.19 2.81
C ILE A 59 1.84 15.40 2.54
N MET A 60 2.44 16.57 2.39
CA MET A 60 1.69 17.80 2.21
C MET A 60 1.04 17.92 0.83
N SER A 61 1.49 17.15 -0.14
CA SER A 61 0.89 17.13 -1.47
C SER A 61 -0.45 16.39 -1.51
N LEU A 62 -0.75 15.56 -0.50
CA LEU A 62 -2.02 14.85 -0.43
C LEU A 62 -3.15 15.82 -0.07
N PRO A 63 -4.36 15.64 -0.65
CA PRO A 63 -5.48 16.51 -0.32
C PRO A 63 -6.05 16.23 1.06
N GLY A 64 -6.72 17.25 1.64
CA GLY A 64 -7.44 17.11 2.91
C GLY A 64 -6.57 17.34 4.14
N GLU A 65 -7.20 17.23 5.30
CA GLU A 65 -6.58 17.44 6.60
C GLU A 65 -6.08 16.16 7.26
N LYS A 66 -6.56 15.01 6.77
CA LYS A 66 -6.20 13.69 7.29
C LYS A 66 -5.56 12.85 6.21
N ALA A 67 -4.65 11.99 6.62
CA ALA A 67 -4.02 11.02 5.73
C ALA A 67 -4.48 9.60 6.11
N VAL A 68 -4.74 8.79 5.11
CA VAL A 68 -5.03 7.37 5.28
C VAL A 68 -3.77 6.60 4.96
N LEU A 69 -3.30 5.84 5.93
CA LEU A 69 -2.11 4.99 5.79
C LEU A 69 -2.55 3.54 5.66
N LYS A 70 -2.07 2.87 4.64
CA LYS A 70 -2.39 1.47 4.36
C LYS A 70 -1.12 0.66 4.22
N ILE A 71 -1.05 -0.45 4.93
CA ILE A 71 0.04 -1.41 4.76
C ILE A 71 -0.08 -2.08 3.38
N ILE A 72 1.05 -2.32 2.74
CA ILE A 72 1.10 -3.04 1.47
C ILE A 72 1.91 -4.30 1.67
N SER A 73 1.27 -5.44 1.49
CA SER A 73 1.90 -6.74 1.65
C SER A 73 1.16 -7.77 0.79
N PRO A 74 1.88 -8.66 0.12
CA PRO A 74 1.24 -9.74 -0.65
C PRO A 74 0.56 -10.78 0.23
N THR A 75 0.90 -10.87 1.52
CA THR A 75 0.35 -11.86 2.44
C THR A 75 -0.77 -11.33 3.33
N ILE A 76 -0.79 -10.03 3.62
CA ILE A 76 -1.78 -9.43 4.51
C ILE A 76 -2.97 -8.93 3.68
N VAL A 77 -4.04 -9.73 3.65
CA VAL A 77 -5.27 -9.41 2.91
C VAL A 77 -6.25 -8.64 3.79
N HIS A 78 -6.42 -9.06 5.04
CA HIS A 78 -7.34 -8.45 6.01
C HIS A 78 -6.64 -7.34 6.79
N LYS A 79 -6.35 -6.23 6.11
CA LYS A 79 -5.55 -5.13 6.68
C LYS A 79 -6.18 -4.51 7.92
N THR A 80 -7.49 -4.33 7.92
CA THR A 80 -8.20 -3.66 9.01
C THR A 80 -8.09 -4.43 10.31
N GLU A 81 -8.19 -5.76 10.27
CA GLU A 81 -8.12 -6.61 11.46
C GLU A 81 -6.77 -6.58 12.17
N VAL A 82 -5.72 -6.24 11.44
CA VAL A 82 -4.35 -6.20 12.00
C VAL A 82 -3.82 -4.77 12.14
N GLY A 83 -4.69 -3.78 12.05
CA GLY A 83 -4.30 -2.38 12.17
C GLY A 83 -3.51 -1.86 10.96
N GLY A 84 -3.69 -2.48 9.80
CA GLY A 84 -3.00 -2.11 8.57
C GLY A 84 -3.61 -0.94 7.81
N VAL A 85 -4.69 -0.36 8.32
CA VAL A 85 -5.32 0.86 7.80
C VAL A 85 -5.51 1.82 8.96
N ARG A 86 -4.93 3.02 8.86
CA ARG A 86 -5.02 4.03 9.92
C ARG A 86 -5.24 5.39 9.32
N ILE A 87 -6.07 6.19 9.99
CA ILE A 87 -6.35 7.56 9.62
C ILE A 87 -5.68 8.46 10.66
N VAL A 88 -4.82 9.35 10.21
CA VAL A 88 -4.06 10.25 11.09
C VAL A 88 -4.12 11.68 10.58
N PRO A 89 -3.89 12.69 11.44
CA PRO A 89 -3.75 14.06 10.99
C PRO A 89 -2.61 14.16 9.96
N LYS A 90 -2.83 14.94 8.91
CA LYS A 90 -1.84 15.08 7.83
C LYS A 90 -0.76 16.10 8.25
N THR A 91 0.08 15.71 9.16
CA THR A 91 1.29 16.46 9.54
C THR A 91 2.49 15.52 9.43
N PRO A 92 3.67 16.03 9.07
CA PRO A 92 4.85 15.17 8.93
C PRO A 92 5.14 14.31 10.17
N ASP A 93 5.06 14.91 11.35
CA ASP A 93 5.34 14.20 12.61
C ASP A 93 4.33 13.08 12.88
N LYS A 94 3.04 13.35 12.69
CA LYS A 94 1.99 12.35 12.94
C LYS A 94 2.06 11.21 11.94
N VAL A 95 2.29 11.54 10.68
CA VAL A 95 2.41 10.52 9.61
C VAL A 95 3.64 9.66 9.84
N ARG A 96 4.79 10.24 10.11
CA ARG A 96 6.03 9.49 10.35
C ARG A 96 5.95 8.59 11.58
N SER A 97 5.35 9.10 12.65
CA SER A 97 5.12 8.32 13.87
C SER A 97 4.20 7.13 13.60
N ALA A 98 3.11 7.36 12.88
CA ALA A 98 2.17 6.30 12.52
C ALA A 98 2.81 5.26 11.61
N VAL A 99 3.60 5.66 10.63
CA VAL A 99 4.33 4.73 9.74
C VAL A 99 5.24 3.81 10.56
N ARG A 100 6.03 4.37 11.48
CA ARG A 100 6.90 3.56 12.34
C ARG A 100 6.12 2.56 13.17
N ARG A 101 5.01 3.00 13.77
CA ARG A 101 4.16 2.12 14.56
C ARG A 101 3.55 1.00 13.74
N MET A 102 3.04 1.33 12.56
CA MET A 102 2.45 0.34 11.68
C MET A 102 3.47 -0.71 11.25
N LEU A 103 4.67 -0.31 10.89
CA LEU A 103 5.72 -1.24 10.48
C LEU A 103 6.17 -2.17 11.61
N SER A 104 6.02 -1.74 12.86
CA SER A 104 6.34 -2.54 14.04
C SER A 104 5.14 -3.39 14.50
N GLU A 105 3.97 -2.79 14.64
CA GLU A 105 2.79 -3.41 15.23
C GLU A 105 2.03 -4.36 14.29
N VAL A 106 1.94 -4.02 13.00
CA VAL A 106 1.16 -4.81 12.05
C VAL A 106 1.70 -6.23 11.89
N PRO A 107 3.02 -6.46 11.75
CA PRO A 107 3.54 -7.81 11.71
C PRO A 107 3.22 -8.64 12.95
N GLU A 108 3.31 -8.04 14.14
CA GLU A 108 2.98 -8.73 15.39
C GLU A 108 1.50 -9.10 15.46
N ARG A 109 0.63 -8.15 15.11
CA ARG A 109 -0.82 -8.39 15.10
C ARG A 109 -1.21 -9.42 14.06
N TYR A 110 -0.54 -9.42 12.92
CA TYR A 110 -0.79 -10.41 11.89
C TYR A 110 -0.43 -11.80 12.36
N ALA A 111 0.73 -11.96 13.01
CA ALA A 111 1.15 -13.24 13.57
C ALA A 111 0.14 -13.77 14.59
N GLU A 112 -0.33 -12.92 15.50
CA GLU A 112 -1.35 -13.28 16.48
C GLU A 112 -2.68 -13.65 15.82
N TRP A 113 -3.07 -12.91 14.79
CA TRP A 113 -4.31 -13.17 14.07
C TRP A 113 -4.28 -14.53 13.36
N ILE A 114 -3.13 -14.88 12.75
CA ILE A 114 -2.95 -16.18 12.10
C ILE A 114 -3.02 -17.32 13.12
N GLU A 115 -2.48 -17.14 14.33
CA GLU A 115 -2.60 -18.14 15.40
C GLU A 115 -4.05 -18.38 15.82
N ARG A 116 -4.85 -17.31 15.88
CA ARG A 116 -6.27 -17.41 16.23
C ARG A 116 -7.13 -17.92 15.08
N CYS A 117 -6.74 -17.62 13.83
CA CYS A 117 -7.49 -17.97 12.63
C CYS A 117 -6.57 -18.68 11.62
N PRO A 118 -6.08 -19.89 11.90
CA PRO A 118 -5.11 -20.57 11.03
C PRO A 118 -5.63 -20.82 9.61
N ALA A 119 -6.93 -20.97 9.44
CA ALA A 119 -7.55 -21.19 8.13
C ALA A 119 -7.41 -19.99 7.19
N SER A 120 -7.11 -18.81 7.74
CA SER A 120 -6.92 -17.59 6.96
C SER A 120 -5.46 -17.37 6.55
N ALA A 121 -4.52 -18.21 7.03
CA ALA A 121 -3.12 -18.08 6.67
C ALA A 121 -2.91 -18.46 5.20
N PRO A 122 -2.24 -17.61 4.39
CA PRO A 122 -1.91 -17.99 3.03
C PRO A 122 -0.84 -19.08 3.02
N GLU A 123 -0.79 -19.89 1.97
CA GLU A 123 0.22 -20.95 1.82
C GLU A 123 1.65 -20.37 1.83
N SER A 124 1.80 -19.14 1.36
CA SER A 124 3.10 -18.47 1.32
C SER A 124 3.53 -17.94 2.68
N TYR A 125 2.69 -18.03 3.71
CA TYR A 125 3.02 -17.53 5.03
C TYR A 125 4.03 -18.45 5.72
N LYS A 126 5.20 -17.89 6.03
CA LYS A 126 6.29 -18.62 6.67
C LYS A 126 6.63 -18.08 8.06
N GLY A 127 5.71 -17.29 8.62
CA GLY A 127 5.96 -16.57 9.85
C GLY A 127 6.61 -15.21 9.60
N LEU A 128 6.56 -14.38 10.63
CA LEU A 128 7.20 -13.06 10.61
C LEU A 128 8.46 -13.19 11.45
N ALA A 129 9.55 -13.43 10.78
CA ALA A 129 10.83 -13.52 11.45
C ALA A 129 11.33 -12.14 11.86
#